data_370ed04d90f2077d1a8b3c364f8e0808
#
_entry.id   370ed04d90f2077d1a8b3c364f8e0808
#
_cell.length_a   1.000
_cell.length_b   1.000
_cell.length_c   1.000
_cell.angle_alpha   90.00
_cell.angle_beta   90.00
_cell.angle_gamma   90.00
#
_symmetry.space_group_name_H-M   'P 1'
#
loop_
_entity.id
_entity.type
_entity.pdbx_description
1 polymer ?
#
loop_
_entity_poly.entity_id
_entity_poly.type
_entity_poly.pdbx_seq_one_letter_code
_entity_poly.pdbx_strand_id
1 'polypeptide(L)'
;MLLFASCGRQHSAEQTVKAFIEANMENGGDDISGRDFADLGTTRLLSDSLIQLMRHRGAPLFKQGISYPDVPGGELYYLRMSYVHQGDTLQNTFYLNQELKEVVAFK
;
A
#
# COMPACT_ATOMS: atom_id res chain seq x y z
N MET A 1 13.40 -20.40 -11.13
CA MET A 1 12.79 -19.37 -11.95
C MET A 1 11.64 -18.67 -11.24
N LEU A 2 10.77 -19.42 -10.57
CA LEU A 2 9.66 -18.84 -9.81
C LEU A 2 10.15 -17.89 -8.72
N LEU A 3 11.28 -18.18 -8.10
CA LEU A 3 11.86 -17.32 -7.06
C LEU A 3 12.19 -15.92 -7.59
N PHE A 4 12.74 -15.83 -8.79
CA PHE A 4 13.06 -14.53 -9.38
C PHE A 4 11.81 -13.72 -9.68
N ALA A 5 10.76 -14.39 -10.21
CA ALA A 5 9.50 -13.72 -10.48
C ALA A 5 8.86 -13.20 -9.19
N SER A 6 8.86 -14.02 -8.13
CA SER A 6 8.31 -13.62 -6.82
C SER A 6 9.12 -12.48 -6.20
N CYS A 7 10.45 -12.56 -6.25
CA CYS A 7 11.31 -11.48 -5.74
C CYS A 7 11.11 -10.19 -6.54
N GLY A 8 10.95 -10.29 -7.86
CA GLY A 8 10.69 -9.13 -8.69
C GLY A 8 9.37 -8.46 -8.37
N ARG A 9 8.31 -9.24 -8.14
CA ARG A 9 7.01 -8.71 -7.76
C ARG A 9 7.05 -8.08 -6.37
N GLN A 10 7.69 -8.74 -5.43
CA GLN A 10 7.85 -8.20 -4.07
C GLN A 10 8.57 -6.85 -4.13
N HIS A 11 9.68 -6.79 -4.85
CA HIS A 11 10.45 -5.56 -5.00
C HIS A 11 9.61 -4.45 -5.65
N SER A 12 8.93 -4.77 -6.75
CA SER A 12 8.07 -3.80 -7.44
C SER A 12 6.99 -3.26 -6.53
N ALA A 13 6.33 -4.13 -5.77
CA ALA A 13 5.29 -3.73 -4.83
C ALA A 13 5.87 -2.80 -3.75
N GLU A 14 7.02 -3.13 -3.20
CA GLU A 14 7.66 -2.31 -2.17
C GLU A 14 8.04 -0.94 -2.72
N GLN A 15 8.55 -0.86 -3.95
CA GLN A 15 8.90 0.41 -4.57
C GLN A 15 7.66 1.27 -4.81
N THR A 16 6.57 0.66 -5.25
CA THR A 16 5.30 1.36 -5.46
C THR A 16 4.74 1.92 -4.15
N VAL A 17 4.78 1.13 -3.08
CA VAL A 17 4.33 1.58 -1.76
C VAL A 17 5.23 2.71 -1.25
N LYS A 18 6.54 2.61 -1.42
CA LYS A 18 7.46 3.67 -1.01
C LYS A 18 7.15 4.99 -1.73
N ALA A 19 6.90 4.93 -3.02
CA ALA A 19 6.54 6.12 -3.80
C ALA A 19 5.20 6.70 -3.32
N PHE A 20 4.24 5.86 -3.02
CA PHE A 20 2.94 6.28 -2.47
C PHE A 20 3.11 7.00 -1.14
N ILE A 21 3.96 6.47 -0.26
CA ILE A 21 4.25 7.09 1.03
C ILE A 21 4.92 8.45 0.85
N GLU A 22 5.90 8.55 -0.03
CA GLU A 22 6.57 9.82 -0.32
C GLU A 22 5.60 10.89 -0.81
N ALA A 23 4.63 10.50 -1.62
CA ALA A 23 3.68 11.43 -2.20
C ALA A 23 2.55 11.81 -1.24
N ASN A 24 2.15 10.90 -0.34
CA ASN A 24 0.88 11.02 0.37
C ASN A 24 0.98 11.01 1.89
N MET A 25 2.10 10.62 2.46
CA MET A 25 2.30 10.70 3.91
C MET A 25 2.83 12.08 4.28
N GLU A 26 2.48 12.56 5.47
CA GLU A 26 3.01 13.83 5.98
C GLU A 26 4.52 13.76 6.03
N ASN A 27 5.17 14.85 5.64
CA ASN A 27 6.64 14.95 5.55
C ASN A 27 7.28 13.87 4.68
N GLY A 28 6.51 13.31 3.72
CA GLY A 28 7.01 12.30 2.79
C GLY A 28 7.44 11.01 3.46
N GLY A 29 6.98 10.77 4.68
CA GLY A 29 7.39 9.60 5.46
C GLY A 29 8.73 9.74 6.14
N ASP A 30 9.28 10.95 6.26
CA ASP A 30 10.56 11.17 6.94
C ASP A 30 10.47 10.94 8.45
N ASP A 31 9.27 11.04 9.00
CA ASP A 31 9.04 10.89 10.44
C ASP A 31 8.87 9.45 10.89
N ILE A 32 8.91 8.49 9.99
CA ILE A 32 8.78 7.08 10.32
C ILE A 32 10.10 6.34 10.13
N SER A 33 10.26 5.25 10.89
CA SER A 33 11.46 4.42 10.83
C SER A 33 11.08 2.95 10.98
N GLY A 34 12.06 2.06 10.87
CA GLY A 34 11.85 0.64 11.10
C GLY A 34 10.84 0.03 10.15
N ARG A 35 10.83 0.45 8.89
CA ARG A 35 9.90 -0.08 7.88
C ARG A 35 10.18 -1.55 7.64
N ASP A 36 9.12 -2.35 7.74
CA ASP A 36 9.21 -3.79 7.55
C ASP A 36 8.03 -4.25 6.71
N PHE A 37 8.33 -4.84 5.54
CA PHE A 37 7.32 -5.31 4.61
C PHE A 37 7.09 -6.81 4.81
N ALA A 38 5.82 -7.21 4.87
CA ALA A 38 5.44 -8.62 4.85
C ALA A 38 5.47 -9.14 3.41
N ASP A 39 5.25 -10.44 3.25
CA ASP A 39 5.20 -11.05 1.92
C ASP A 39 3.99 -10.56 1.13
N LEU A 40 4.20 -10.31 -0.15
CA LEU A 40 3.14 -9.89 -1.07
C LEU A 40 2.10 -11.01 -1.22
N GLY A 41 0.84 -10.64 -1.13
CA GLY A 41 -0.27 -11.57 -1.33
C GLY A 41 -1.25 -11.06 -2.36
N THR A 42 -2.29 -11.85 -2.64
CA THR A 42 -3.35 -11.48 -3.56
C THR A 42 -4.71 -11.66 -2.90
N THR A 43 -5.69 -10.91 -3.37
CA THR A 43 -7.06 -11.00 -2.85
C THR A 43 -8.08 -10.69 -3.92
N ARG A 44 -9.24 -11.34 -3.85
CA ARG A 44 -10.42 -11.06 -4.69
C ARG A 44 -11.60 -10.59 -3.86
N LEU A 45 -11.37 -10.35 -2.57
CA LEU A 45 -12.44 -10.11 -1.61
C LEU A 45 -12.84 -8.64 -1.50
N LEU A 46 -12.18 -7.74 -2.23
CA LEU A 46 -12.48 -6.32 -2.14
C LEU A 46 -13.52 -5.92 -3.17
N SER A 47 -14.67 -5.47 -2.69
CA SER A 47 -15.69 -4.87 -3.53
C SER A 47 -15.35 -3.39 -3.80
N ASP A 48 -15.98 -2.82 -4.84
CA ASP A 48 -15.84 -1.40 -5.14
C ASP A 48 -16.25 -0.55 -3.93
N SER A 49 -17.32 -0.94 -3.25
CA SER A 49 -17.79 -0.23 -2.05
C SER A 49 -16.75 -0.21 -0.94
N LEU A 50 -16.09 -1.33 -0.72
CA LEU A 50 -15.05 -1.44 0.30
C LEU A 50 -13.82 -0.60 -0.06
N ILE A 51 -13.44 -0.60 -1.32
CA ILE A 51 -12.34 0.23 -1.82
C ILE A 51 -12.65 1.71 -1.59
N GLN A 52 -13.87 2.15 -1.95
CA GLN A 52 -14.27 3.53 -1.74
C GLN A 52 -14.30 3.89 -0.26
N LEU A 53 -14.73 2.99 0.59
CA LEU A 53 -14.73 3.20 2.04
C LEU A 53 -13.31 3.41 2.57
N MET A 54 -12.36 2.57 2.14
CA MET A 54 -10.97 2.72 2.54
C MET A 54 -10.37 4.04 2.07
N ARG A 55 -10.66 4.43 0.82
CA ARG A 55 -10.20 5.70 0.26
C ARG A 55 -10.75 6.91 1.05
N HIS A 56 -12.00 6.82 1.46
CA HIS A 56 -12.63 7.89 2.23
C HIS A 56 -12.08 7.97 3.66
N ARG A 57 -11.86 6.81 4.26
CA ARG A 57 -11.44 6.72 5.66
C ARG A 57 -10.01 7.22 5.88
N GLY A 58 -9.09 6.88 4.97
CA GLY A 58 -7.69 7.23 5.12
C GLY A 58 -7.05 6.57 6.32
N ALA A 59 -5.98 7.16 6.81
CA ALA A 59 -5.26 6.68 7.99
C ALA A 59 -4.46 7.84 8.60
N PRO A 60 -4.10 7.73 9.90
CA PRO A 60 -3.21 8.73 10.51
C PRO A 60 -1.89 8.87 9.75
N LEU A 61 -1.32 10.05 9.74
CA LEU A 61 -0.08 10.43 9.07
C LEU A 61 -0.20 10.58 7.57
N PHE A 62 -1.34 10.22 6.96
CA PHE A 62 -1.55 10.39 5.53
C PHE A 62 -2.38 11.64 5.24
N LYS A 63 -2.10 12.28 4.12
CA LYS A 63 -2.86 13.44 3.66
C LYS A 63 -4.30 13.04 3.34
N GLN A 64 -5.20 14.01 3.42
CA GLN A 64 -6.55 13.84 2.90
C GLN A 64 -6.56 14.16 1.42
N GLY A 65 -7.60 13.68 0.73
CA GLY A 65 -7.76 13.98 -0.69
C GLY A 65 -6.73 13.32 -1.59
N ILE A 66 -6.27 12.13 -1.23
CA ILE A 66 -5.33 11.38 -2.06
C ILE A 66 -5.96 11.06 -3.41
N SER A 67 -5.19 11.24 -4.49
CA SER A 67 -5.63 10.89 -5.82
C SER A 67 -5.34 9.42 -6.09
N TYR A 68 -6.36 8.68 -6.55
CA TYR A 68 -6.26 7.26 -6.85
C TYR A 68 -6.61 6.99 -8.30
N PRO A 69 -6.10 5.89 -8.87
CA PRO A 69 -6.54 5.47 -10.20
C PRO A 69 -7.99 4.95 -10.16
N ASP A 70 -8.57 4.71 -11.33
CA ASP A 70 -9.86 4.03 -11.41
C ASP A 70 -9.78 2.68 -10.72
N VAL A 71 -10.89 2.24 -10.14
CA VAL A 71 -10.95 0.95 -9.45
C VAL A 71 -10.79 -0.17 -10.48
N PRO A 72 -9.70 -0.96 -10.42
CA PRO A 72 -9.56 -2.11 -11.31
C PRO A 72 -10.48 -3.23 -10.86
N GLY A 73 -10.99 -3.99 -11.81
CA GLY A 73 -11.75 -5.19 -11.50
C GLY A 73 -10.83 -6.37 -11.20
N GLY A 74 -11.38 -7.39 -10.54
CA GLY A 74 -10.69 -8.65 -10.34
C GLY A 74 -9.74 -8.66 -9.17
N GLU A 75 -8.69 -9.46 -9.32
CA GLU A 75 -7.73 -9.71 -8.25
C GLU A 75 -6.79 -8.53 -8.05
N LEU A 76 -6.53 -8.20 -6.79
CA LEU A 76 -5.56 -7.18 -6.41
C LEU A 76 -4.43 -7.83 -5.60
N TYR A 77 -3.26 -7.20 -5.63
CA TYR A 77 -2.19 -7.54 -4.71
C TYR A 77 -2.38 -6.75 -3.42
N TYR A 78 -1.88 -7.30 -2.31
CA TYR A 78 -1.79 -6.53 -1.07
C TYR A 78 -0.42 -6.70 -0.45
N LEU A 79 0.06 -5.62 0.17
CA LEU A 79 1.35 -5.58 0.84
C LEU A 79 1.18 -4.87 2.17
N ARG A 80 1.57 -5.53 3.23
CA ARG A 80 1.49 -4.99 4.58
C ARG A 80 2.84 -4.43 4.98
N MET A 81 2.84 -3.26 5.58
CA MET A 81 4.05 -2.62 6.10
C MET A 81 3.84 -2.21 7.55
N SER A 82 4.77 -2.58 8.42
CA SER A 82 4.83 -2.03 9.76
C SER A 82 5.95 -0.99 9.85
N TYR A 83 5.82 -0.06 10.76
CA TYR A 83 6.79 1.03 10.95
C TYR A 83 6.62 1.65 12.32
N VAL A 84 7.57 2.48 12.70
CA VAL A 84 7.57 3.15 14.01
C VAL A 84 7.43 4.66 13.80
N HIS A 85 6.54 5.27 14.58
CA HIS A 85 6.36 6.72 14.62
C HIS A 85 6.26 7.16 16.07
N GLN A 86 7.20 7.97 16.52
CA GLN A 86 7.23 8.50 17.89
C GLN A 86 7.09 7.40 18.95
N GLY A 87 7.82 6.31 18.75
CA GLY A 87 7.82 5.19 19.68
C GLY A 87 6.69 4.19 19.54
N ASP A 88 5.68 4.50 18.73
CA ASP A 88 4.55 3.61 18.49
C ASP A 88 4.75 2.81 17.20
N THR A 89 4.44 1.51 17.25
CA THR A 89 4.45 0.66 16.06
C THR A 89 3.09 0.75 15.38
N LEU A 90 3.10 1.12 14.11
CA LEU A 90 1.91 1.24 13.29
C LEU A 90 2.00 0.25 12.12
N GLN A 91 0.86 -0.02 11.50
CA GLN A 91 0.79 -0.96 10.39
C GLN A 91 -0.28 -0.51 9.40
N ASN A 92 0.05 -0.58 8.11
CA ASN A 92 -0.91 -0.34 7.04
C ASN A 92 -0.86 -1.48 6.04
N THR A 93 -1.97 -1.73 5.38
CA THR A 93 -2.06 -2.68 4.27
C THR A 93 -2.39 -1.88 3.01
N PHE A 94 -1.55 -2.05 2.00
CA PHE A 94 -1.70 -1.36 0.71
C PHE A 94 -2.18 -2.34 -0.34
N TYR A 95 -3.20 -1.95 -1.10
CA TYR A 95 -3.76 -2.76 -2.18
C TYR A 95 -3.31 -2.16 -3.50
N LEU A 96 -2.75 -3.01 -4.36
CA LEU A 96 -2.11 -2.58 -5.61
C LEU A 96 -2.79 -3.23 -6.81
N ASN A 97 -2.73 -2.54 -7.94
CA ASN A 97 -3.23 -3.09 -9.20
C ASN A 97 -2.37 -4.27 -9.67
N GLN A 98 -2.84 -4.98 -10.70
CA GLN A 98 -2.18 -6.19 -11.18
C GLN A 98 -0.78 -5.94 -11.74
N GLU A 99 -0.53 -4.75 -12.27
CA GLU A 99 0.80 -4.36 -12.76
C GLU A 99 1.75 -3.94 -11.65
N LEU A 100 1.28 -3.83 -10.40
CA LEU A 100 2.06 -3.39 -9.24
C LEU A 100 2.61 -1.96 -9.41
N LYS A 101 1.92 -1.13 -10.17
CA LYS A 101 2.37 0.23 -10.47
C LYS A 101 1.66 1.30 -9.65
N GLU A 102 0.50 0.98 -9.08
CA GLU A 102 -0.31 1.97 -8.38
C GLU A 102 -0.96 1.37 -7.15
N VAL A 103 -1.02 2.16 -6.08
CA VAL A 103 -1.81 1.83 -4.91
C VAL A 103 -3.26 2.22 -5.20
N VAL A 104 -4.16 1.26 -5.06
CA VAL A 104 -5.59 1.42 -5.34
C VAL A 104 -6.34 1.88 -4.10
N ALA A 105 -5.92 1.41 -2.94
CA ALA A 105 -6.50 1.75 -1.64
C ALA A 105 -5.54 1.28 -0.55
N PHE A 106 -5.79 1.72 0.67
CA PHE A 106 -5.04 1.21 1.82
C PHE A 106 -5.86 1.37 3.10
N LYS A 107 -5.44 0.67 4.12
CA LYS A 107 -6.04 0.78 5.45
C LYS A 107 -5.00 0.67 6.55
#